data_e339eba6a5b8504d3e348c9b7c0e0c64
#
_entry.id   e339eba6a5b8504d3e348c9b7c0e0c64
#
_cell.length_a   1.000
_cell.length_b   1.000
_cell.length_c   1.000
_cell.angle_alpha   90.00
_cell.angle_beta   90.00
_cell.angle_gamma   90.00
#
_symmetry.space_group_name_H-M   'P 1'
#
loop_
_entity.id
_entity.type
_entity.pdbx_description
1 polymer ?
#
loop_
_entity_poly.entity_id
_entity_poly.type
_entity_poly.pdbx_seq_one_letter_code
_entity_poly.pdbx_strand_id
1 'polypeptide(L)'
;LIKSIVLVADAYPPSRTSAALQLRDLAVEFLRQGITPTVITSDSGVQGSGEITELDGIRVLRLKTPEHKNIGRIRRAIAEILMPFFMIINFRKSALKNAQWDAVVWYSPTIFLGPFIYYLKRRNACPSYLILRDIFPAWALDLGLISKGPAYYFFKMFERFQYSVANCIGVQALGNLDYFKSWSGSAHRKIEVLQNWLTPKSLSHCSVSISGLPIVNRKIFVYAGNMGIAQGMGDLLLLAEALLTRSDIGFLFIGRGSDVEVLKLDAKNRGLVNTVFCDEINADEIPGVYAQCHVGLIALDVRHKTHNIPGKFLSYLQSGLPVMAIINDGNDLQSIIEEHRVGKVTTDRSKENLRGLASTLIDDLASNGIEISVRCKGLASELFSSKAAVDQITHSLNSVK
;
A
#
# COMPACT_ATOMS: atom_id res chain seq x y z
N LEU A 1 3.42 23.80 17.68
CA LEU A 1 3.98 22.48 17.35
C LEU A 1 3.04 21.39 17.86
N ILE A 2 2.86 20.33 17.08
CA ILE A 2 2.05 19.17 17.43
C ILE A 2 2.85 18.29 18.39
N LYS A 3 2.29 17.98 19.57
CA LYS A 3 2.89 17.13 20.60
C LYS A 3 2.09 15.83 20.81
N SER A 4 0.80 15.88 20.54
CA SER A 4 -0.11 14.75 20.69
C SER A 4 -1.03 14.62 19.47
N ILE A 5 -1.29 13.39 19.04
CA ILE A 5 -2.06 13.11 17.84
C ILE A 5 -2.99 11.93 18.05
N VAL A 6 -4.21 12.02 17.50
CA VAL A 6 -5.09 10.86 17.42
C VAL A 6 -5.09 10.29 16.00
N LEU A 7 -4.81 8.98 15.88
CA LEU A 7 -4.85 8.21 14.65
C LEU A 7 -6.13 7.38 14.62
N VAL A 8 -6.93 7.52 13.57
CA VAL A 8 -8.21 6.81 13.45
C VAL A 8 -8.24 5.92 12.21
N ALA A 9 -8.66 4.68 12.36
CA ALA A 9 -8.89 3.76 11.26
C ALA A 9 -9.96 2.72 11.62
N ASP A 10 -10.48 2.03 10.61
CA ASP A 10 -11.40 0.90 10.77
C ASP A 10 -10.70 -0.42 11.16
N ALA A 11 -9.37 -0.44 11.13
CA ALA A 11 -8.56 -1.59 11.49
C ALA A 11 -7.20 -1.20 12.07
N TYR A 12 -6.76 -1.95 13.08
CA TYR A 12 -5.43 -1.87 13.70
C TYR A 12 -5.00 -3.28 14.14
N PRO A 13 -3.70 -3.59 14.35
CA PRO A 13 -3.31 -4.91 14.84
C PRO A 13 -4.09 -5.35 16.09
N PRO A 14 -4.44 -6.65 16.21
CA PRO A 14 -3.87 -7.82 15.52
C PRO A 14 -4.36 -8.06 14.08
N SER A 15 -5.19 -7.18 13.50
CA SER A 15 -5.54 -7.27 12.08
C SER A 15 -4.28 -7.20 11.21
N ARG A 16 -4.14 -8.15 10.27
CA ARG A 16 -2.97 -8.27 9.38
C ARG A 16 -3.17 -7.58 8.01
N THR A 17 -4.15 -6.69 7.92
CA THR A 17 -4.35 -5.91 6.68
C THR A 17 -3.21 -4.90 6.49
N SER A 18 -2.89 -4.58 5.24
CA SER A 18 -1.86 -3.56 4.92
C SER A 18 -2.15 -2.22 5.62
N ALA A 19 -3.42 -1.81 5.65
CA ALA A 19 -3.85 -0.59 6.33
C ALA A 19 -3.52 -0.61 7.84
N ALA A 20 -3.79 -1.73 8.52
CA ALA A 20 -3.51 -1.86 9.95
C ALA A 20 -2.01 -1.82 10.25
N LEU A 21 -1.20 -2.49 9.43
CA LEU A 21 0.26 -2.50 9.56
C LEU A 21 0.86 -1.13 9.25
N GLN A 22 0.43 -0.48 8.18
CA GLN A 22 0.90 0.86 7.84
C GLN A 22 0.55 1.89 8.92
N LEU A 23 -0.65 1.82 9.50
CA LEU A 23 -1.03 2.72 10.58
C LEU A 23 -0.22 2.46 11.86
N ARG A 24 0.10 1.20 12.16
CA ARG A 24 1.00 0.84 13.26
C ARG A 24 2.39 1.42 13.06
N ASP A 25 2.96 1.24 11.87
CA ASP A 25 4.27 1.78 11.52
C ASP A 25 4.31 3.31 11.66
N LEU A 26 3.23 3.97 11.23
CA LEU A 26 3.07 5.42 11.36
C LEU A 26 3.00 5.84 12.84
N ALA A 27 2.24 5.11 13.67
CA ALA A 27 2.09 5.41 15.09
C ALA A 27 3.42 5.24 15.84
N VAL A 28 4.15 4.16 15.56
CA VAL A 28 5.49 3.92 16.15
C VAL A 28 6.47 5.04 15.77
N GLU A 29 6.41 5.49 14.51
CA GLU A 29 7.30 6.55 14.04
C GLU A 29 6.93 7.92 14.66
N PHE A 30 5.64 8.25 14.83
CA PHE A 30 5.24 9.45 15.59
C PHE A 30 5.82 9.43 17.01
N LEU A 31 5.69 8.28 17.71
CA LEU A 31 6.25 8.13 19.04
C LEU A 31 7.77 8.31 19.06
N ARG A 32 8.48 7.74 18.07
CA ARG A 32 9.93 7.87 17.92
C ARG A 32 10.37 9.33 17.70
N GLN A 33 9.54 10.13 17.04
CA GLN A 33 9.77 11.57 16.84
C GLN A 33 9.31 12.45 18.01
N GLY A 34 8.90 11.86 19.13
CA GLY A 34 8.49 12.58 20.34
C GLY A 34 7.06 13.15 20.27
N ILE A 35 6.25 12.72 19.30
CA ILE A 35 4.81 13.04 19.20
C ILE A 35 4.04 11.87 19.80
N THR A 36 3.25 12.11 20.83
CA THR A 36 2.48 11.07 21.52
C THR A 36 1.25 10.65 20.70
N PRO A 37 1.21 9.46 20.08
CA PRO A 37 0.05 8.98 19.37
C PRO A 37 -0.94 8.29 20.29
N THR A 38 -2.22 8.44 19.97
CA THR A 38 -3.31 7.58 20.48
C THR A 38 -4.04 7.01 19.28
N VAL A 39 -4.23 5.70 19.23
CA VAL A 39 -4.98 5.07 18.15
C VAL A 39 -6.42 4.83 18.59
N ILE A 40 -7.39 5.17 17.73
CA ILE A 40 -8.79 4.81 17.91
C ILE A 40 -9.23 3.97 16.71
N THR A 41 -9.71 2.76 16.98
CA THR A 41 -10.15 1.84 15.93
C THR A 41 -11.50 1.21 16.26
N SER A 42 -12.21 0.74 15.22
CA SER A 42 -13.43 -0.02 15.37
C SER A 42 -13.13 -1.49 15.69
N ASP A 43 -13.94 -2.09 16.56
CA ASP A 43 -13.87 -3.51 16.87
C ASP A 43 -15.26 -4.04 17.25
N SER A 44 -15.72 -5.10 16.59
CA SER A 44 -16.99 -5.75 16.89
C SER A 44 -16.90 -6.77 18.02
N GLY A 45 -15.69 -7.20 18.39
CA GLY A 45 -15.45 -8.23 19.41
C GLY A 45 -15.36 -7.71 20.85
N VAL A 46 -15.08 -6.40 21.04
CA VAL A 46 -14.91 -5.85 22.40
C VAL A 46 -16.21 -5.81 23.20
N GLN A 47 -16.08 -5.90 24.53
CA GLN A 47 -17.20 -5.84 25.46
C GLN A 47 -17.56 -4.37 25.82
N GLY A 48 -18.81 -4.13 26.17
CA GLY A 48 -19.29 -2.80 26.59
C GLY A 48 -19.14 -1.74 25.48
N SER A 49 -18.65 -0.55 25.83
CA SER A 49 -18.46 0.57 24.92
C SER A 49 -17.12 0.54 24.17
N GLY A 50 -16.13 -0.18 24.71
CA GLY A 50 -14.80 -0.29 24.14
C GLY A 50 -13.76 -0.66 25.17
N GLU A 51 -12.56 -0.95 24.68
CA GLU A 51 -11.42 -1.41 25.46
C GLU A 51 -10.19 -0.58 25.15
N ILE A 52 -9.36 -0.31 26.16
CA ILE A 52 -8.04 0.32 26.00
C ILE A 52 -6.98 -0.74 26.19
N THR A 53 -6.14 -0.86 25.18
CA THR A 53 -4.95 -1.73 25.21
C THR A 53 -3.69 -0.90 24.92
N GLU A 54 -2.53 -1.46 25.18
CA GLU A 54 -1.26 -0.87 24.78
C GLU A 54 -0.55 -1.81 23.82
N LEU A 55 -0.02 -1.26 22.73
CA LEU A 55 0.77 -1.98 21.74
C LEU A 55 1.94 -1.12 21.31
N ASP A 56 3.17 -1.63 21.40
CA ASP A 56 4.41 -0.91 21.06
C ASP A 56 4.55 0.44 21.79
N GLY A 57 4.10 0.52 23.06
CA GLY A 57 4.10 1.77 23.84
C GLY A 57 3.01 2.78 23.43
N ILE A 58 2.07 2.36 22.55
CA ILE A 58 1.01 3.19 22.02
C ILE A 58 -0.33 2.79 22.62
N ARG A 59 -1.06 3.78 23.13
CA ARG A 59 -2.42 3.57 23.64
C ARG A 59 -3.40 3.36 22.49
N VAL A 60 -4.14 2.25 22.51
CA VAL A 60 -5.12 1.86 21.51
C VAL A 60 -6.50 1.75 22.13
N LEU A 61 -7.43 2.62 21.74
CA LEU A 61 -8.84 2.53 22.11
C LEU A 61 -9.60 1.79 21.01
N ARG A 62 -10.10 0.59 21.33
CA ARG A 62 -10.98 -0.20 20.48
C ARG A 62 -12.42 0.11 20.84
N LEU A 63 -13.19 0.71 19.92
CA LEU A 63 -14.57 1.08 20.15
C LEU A 63 -15.51 0.00 19.60
N LYS A 64 -16.50 -0.38 20.39
CA LYS A 64 -17.55 -1.32 19.94
C LYS A 64 -18.29 -0.74 18.75
N THR A 65 -18.33 -1.49 17.66
CA THR A 65 -19.07 -1.15 16.43
C THR A 65 -19.81 -2.37 15.90
N PRO A 66 -20.79 -2.19 15.01
CA PRO A 66 -21.36 -3.32 14.29
C PRO A 66 -20.29 -4.08 13.51
N GLU A 67 -20.48 -5.39 13.39
CA GLU A 67 -19.62 -6.21 12.54
C GLU A 67 -19.76 -5.77 11.08
N HIS A 68 -18.63 -5.49 10.42
CA HIS A 68 -18.57 -4.99 9.05
C HIS A 68 -17.57 -5.74 8.15
N LYS A 69 -16.98 -6.83 8.67
CA LYS A 69 -16.06 -7.70 7.91
C LYS A 69 -16.62 -9.12 7.84
N ASN A 70 -16.33 -9.82 6.73
CA ASN A 70 -16.77 -11.20 6.49
C ASN A 70 -18.31 -11.40 6.50
N ILE A 71 -19.07 -10.37 6.16
CA ILE A 71 -20.54 -10.38 6.08
C ILE A 71 -21.01 -9.98 4.67
N GLY A 72 -22.28 -10.29 4.36
CA GLY A 72 -22.85 -9.95 3.04
C GLY A 72 -22.79 -8.45 2.72
N ARG A 73 -22.67 -8.11 1.43
CA ARG A 73 -22.42 -6.74 0.93
C ARG A 73 -23.39 -5.69 1.48
N ILE A 74 -24.69 -5.98 1.54
CA ILE A 74 -25.70 -5.02 2.02
C ILE A 74 -25.55 -4.78 3.53
N ARG A 75 -25.39 -5.85 4.31
CA ARG A 75 -25.16 -5.76 5.76
C ARG A 75 -23.88 -5.00 6.07
N ARG A 76 -22.83 -5.25 5.29
CA ARG A 76 -21.56 -4.53 5.39
C ARG A 76 -21.77 -3.02 5.15
N ALA A 77 -22.44 -2.62 4.08
CA ALA A 77 -22.71 -1.22 3.79
C ALA A 77 -23.46 -0.52 4.93
N ILE A 78 -24.52 -1.15 5.48
CA ILE A 78 -25.27 -0.62 6.62
C ILE A 78 -24.37 -0.49 7.86
N ALA A 79 -23.57 -1.51 8.16
CA ALA A 79 -22.67 -1.51 9.31
C ALA A 79 -21.61 -0.41 9.20
N GLU A 80 -21.02 -0.22 8.01
CA GLU A 80 -20.04 0.85 7.75
C GLU A 80 -20.67 2.25 7.86
N ILE A 81 -21.91 2.46 7.39
CA ILE A 81 -22.65 3.72 7.56
C ILE A 81 -22.91 4.02 9.04
N LEU A 82 -23.27 3.02 9.83
CA LEU A 82 -23.57 3.17 11.25
C LEU A 82 -22.31 3.28 12.12
N MET A 83 -21.19 2.74 11.66
CA MET A 83 -19.93 2.67 12.41
C MET A 83 -19.52 4.00 13.06
N PRO A 84 -19.46 5.16 12.37
CA PRO A 84 -19.00 6.41 12.98
C PRO A 84 -19.94 6.88 14.10
N PHE A 85 -21.23 6.61 14.02
CA PHE A 85 -22.18 6.97 15.07
C PHE A 85 -21.99 6.13 16.32
N PHE A 86 -21.79 4.81 16.16
CA PHE A 86 -21.40 3.94 17.27
C PHE A 86 -20.05 4.36 17.87
N MET A 87 -19.09 4.74 17.04
CA MET A 87 -17.82 5.27 17.54
C MET A 87 -18.02 6.54 18.37
N ILE A 88 -18.86 7.48 17.98
CA ILE A 88 -19.17 8.70 18.76
C ILE A 88 -19.81 8.34 20.11
N ILE A 89 -20.84 7.48 20.09
CA ILE A 89 -21.59 7.10 21.29
C ILE A 89 -20.65 6.39 22.28
N ASN A 90 -19.85 5.45 21.81
CA ASN A 90 -18.99 4.65 22.65
C ASN A 90 -17.72 5.43 23.09
N PHE A 91 -17.20 6.33 22.26
CA PHE A 91 -16.13 7.24 22.67
C PHE A 91 -16.57 8.13 23.85
N ARG A 92 -17.80 8.66 23.84
CA ARG A 92 -18.34 9.47 24.94
C ARG A 92 -18.45 8.70 26.26
N LYS A 93 -18.50 7.37 26.23
CA LYS A 93 -18.53 6.48 27.39
C LYS A 93 -17.15 5.96 27.76
N SER A 94 -16.15 6.16 26.92
CA SER A 94 -14.79 5.65 27.15
C SER A 94 -14.01 6.45 28.17
N ALA A 95 -12.93 5.88 28.68
CA ALA A 95 -12.00 6.58 29.59
C ALA A 95 -11.27 7.75 28.88
N LEU A 96 -11.19 7.76 27.54
CA LEU A 96 -10.59 8.83 26.75
C LEU A 96 -11.55 9.96 26.37
N LYS A 97 -12.77 9.93 26.86
CA LYS A 97 -13.78 10.97 26.56
C LYS A 97 -13.30 12.41 26.83
N ASN A 98 -12.37 12.61 27.74
CA ASN A 98 -11.82 13.92 28.09
C ASN A 98 -10.40 14.16 27.53
N ALA A 99 -9.84 13.22 26.77
CA ALA A 99 -8.53 13.39 26.16
C ALA A 99 -8.54 14.53 25.12
N GLN A 100 -7.43 15.21 25.01
CA GLN A 100 -7.20 16.31 24.03
C GLN A 100 -6.03 15.94 23.14
N TRP A 101 -6.14 16.32 21.86
CA TRP A 101 -5.10 16.10 20.86
C TRP A 101 -4.88 17.36 20.02
N ASP A 102 -3.63 17.58 19.62
CA ASP A 102 -3.24 18.70 18.78
C ASP A 102 -3.62 18.51 17.30
N ALA A 103 -3.87 17.28 16.87
CA ALA A 103 -4.28 16.97 15.50
C ALA A 103 -5.01 15.61 15.42
N VAL A 104 -5.83 15.47 14.37
CA VAL A 104 -6.51 14.22 14.00
C VAL A 104 -5.97 13.76 12.65
N VAL A 105 -5.46 12.53 12.58
CA VAL A 105 -5.09 11.86 11.33
C VAL A 105 -5.97 10.61 11.18
N TRP A 106 -6.50 10.37 10.00
CA TRP A 106 -7.23 9.14 9.77
C TRP A 106 -6.86 8.48 8.46
N TYR A 107 -6.89 7.16 8.49
CA TYR A 107 -6.58 6.31 7.35
C TYR A 107 -7.88 5.82 6.72
N SER A 108 -8.05 6.02 5.43
CA SER A 108 -9.30 5.76 4.73
C SER A 108 -9.17 4.67 3.68
N PRO A 109 -9.56 3.41 4.00
CA PRO A 109 -10.20 2.57 3.02
C PRO A 109 -11.72 2.80 2.99
N THR A 110 -12.34 3.28 4.07
CA THR A 110 -13.78 3.57 4.13
C THR A 110 -14.09 5.08 4.05
N ILE A 111 -15.16 5.43 3.33
CA ILE A 111 -15.62 6.83 3.20
C ILE A 111 -16.49 7.29 4.37
N PHE A 112 -16.79 6.41 5.33
CA PHE A 112 -17.81 6.67 6.36
C PHE A 112 -17.26 7.25 7.67
N LEU A 113 -15.94 7.32 7.88
CA LEU A 113 -15.35 7.86 9.12
C LEU A 113 -15.59 9.37 9.35
N GLY A 114 -15.94 10.11 8.29
CA GLY A 114 -16.12 11.56 8.31
C GLY A 114 -16.88 12.11 9.53
N PRO A 115 -18.06 11.58 9.93
CA PRO A 115 -18.80 12.06 11.10
C PRO A 115 -18.02 11.94 12.41
N PHE A 116 -17.30 10.83 12.64
CA PHE A 116 -16.50 10.65 13.84
C PHE A 116 -15.28 11.58 13.85
N ILE A 117 -14.62 11.76 12.71
CA ILE A 117 -13.51 12.70 12.57
C ILE A 117 -13.96 14.14 12.79
N TYR A 118 -15.12 14.53 12.22
CA TYR A 118 -15.71 15.85 12.45
C TYR A 118 -15.98 16.11 13.95
N TYR A 119 -16.52 15.10 14.66
CA TYR A 119 -16.74 15.17 16.09
C TYR A 119 -15.42 15.38 16.86
N LEU A 120 -14.38 14.59 16.58
CA LEU A 120 -13.07 14.72 17.25
C LEU A 120 -12.42 16.08 16.95
N LYS A 121 -12.42 16.49 15.68
CA LYS A 121 -11.88 17.77 15.23
C LYS A 121 -12.54 18.97 15.91
N ARG A 122 -13.89 18.99 15.97
CA ARG A 122 -14.63 20.06 16.63
C ARG A 122 -14.37 20.11 18.13
N ARG A 123 -14.31 18.96 18.76
CA ARG A 123 -14.06 18.82 20.18
C ARG A 123 -12.66 19.36 20.57
N ASN A 124 -11.63 19.08 19.76
CA ASN A 124 -10.26 19.45 20.05
C ASN A 124 -9.84 20.79 19.42
N ALA A 125 -10.69 21.43 18.60
CA ALA A 125 -10.39 22.63 17.82
C ALA A 125 -9.04 22.53 17.09
N CYS A 126 -8.76 21.37 16.48
CA CYS A 126 -7.45 21.03 15.91
C CYS A 126 -7.53 20.74 14.40
N PRO A 127 -6.40 20.84 13.66
CA PRO A 127 -6.33 20.47 12.27
C PRO A 127 -6.44 18.96 12.07
N SER A 128 -6.70 18.57 10.82
CA SER A 128 -6.93 17.18 10.47
C SER A 128 -6.30 16.79 9.13
N TYR A 129 -5.80 15.56 9.05
CA TYR A 129 -5.14 14.99 7.87
C TYR A 129 -5.80 13.68 7.44
N LEU A 130 -6.27 13.61 6.19
CA LEU A 130 -6.79 12.39 5.58
C LEU A 130 -5.68 11.68 4.80
N ILE A 131 -5.37 10.46 5.20
CA ILE A 131 -4.55 9.52 4.42
C ILE A 131 -5.51 8.78 3.48
N LEU A 132 -5.58 9.24 2.22
CA LEU A 132 -6.51 8.71 1.23
C LEU A 132 -5.80 7.69 0.34
N ARG A 133 -6.22 6.42 0.45
CA ARG A 133 -5.63 5.32 -0.33
C ARG A 133 -6.46 4.92 -1.52
N ASP A 134 -7.78 4.99 -1.40
CA ASP A 134 -8.71 4.59 -2.43
C ASP A 134 -9.73 5.70 -2.68
N ILE A 135 -9.90 6.10 -3.94
CA ILE A 135 -10.89 7.08 -4.37
C ILE A 135 -12.20 6.34 -4.69
N PHE A 136 -12.92 5.91 -3.64
CA PHE A 136 -14.24 5.32 -3.78
C PHE A 136 -15.31 6.43 -3.70
N PRO A 137 -16.36 6.42 -4.56
CA PRO A 137 -16.83 5.35 -5.42
C PRO A 137 -16.25 5.38 -6.86
N ALA A 138 -15.31 6.26 -7.18
CA ALA A 138 -14.84 6.44 -8.55
C ALA A 138 -14.21 5.15 -9.12
N TRP A 139 -13.28 4.51 -8.40
CA TRP A 139 -12.66 3.27 -8.88
C TRP A 139 -13.67 2.13 -9.08
N ALA A 140 -14.73 2.07 -8.27
CA ALA A 140 -15.77 1.06 -8.42
C ALA A 140 -16.64 1.30 -9.66
N LEU A 141 -16.83 2.57 -10.03
CA LEU A 141 -17.49 2.95 -11.30
C LEU A 141 -16.61 2.57 -12.50
N ASP A 142 -15.30 2.86 -12.43
CA ASP A 142 -14.35 2.56 -13.53
C ASP A 142 -14.24 1.05 -13.78
N LEU A 143 -14.31 0.23 -12.74
CA LEU A 143 -14.36 -1.24 -12.86
C LEU A 143 -15.74 -1.80 -13.21
N GLY A 144 -16.75 -0.96 -13.38
CA GLY A 144 -18.11 -1.41 -13.69
C GLY A 144 -18.83 -2.14 -12.54
N LEU A 145 -18.32 -2.04 -11.31
CA LEU A 145 -18.93 -2.68 -10.12
C LEU A 145 -20.17 -1.94 -9.64
N ILE A 146 -20.27 -0.66 -9.96
CA ILE A 146 -21.44 0.19 -9.74
C ILE A 146 -21.68 1.03 -11.01
N SER A 147 -22.93 1.41 -11.25
CA SER A 147 -23.31 2.34 -12.32
C SER A 147 -23.58 3.74 -11.76
N LYS A 148 -23.56 4.78 -12.64
CA LYS A 148 -24.02 6.13 -12.28
C LYS A 148 -25.51 6.11 -11.99
N GLY A 149 -25.88 5.93 -10.72
CA GLY A 149 -27.26 5.84 -10.24
C GLY A 149 -27.37 6.29 -8.78
N PRO A 150 -28.51 6.10 -8.12
CA PRO A 150 -28.75 6.57 -6.75
C PRO A 150 -27.67 6.11 -5.76
N ALA A 151 -27.22 4.86 -5.86
CA ALA A 151 -26.17 4.33 -4.99
C ALA A 151 -24.83 5.06 -5.17
N TYR A 152 -24.43 5.36 -6.44
CA TYR A 152 -23.23 6.14 -6.71
C TYR A 152 -23.30 7.52 -6.08
N TYR A 153 -24.39 8.25 -6.26
CA TYR A 153 -24.55 9.60 -5.71
C TYR A 153 -24.63 9.59 -4.18
N PHE A 154 -25.24 8.55 -3.60
CA PHE A 154 -25.24 8.33 -2.16
C PHE A 154 -23.80 8.20 -1.61
N PHE A 155 -22.98 7.32 -2.17
CA PHE A 155 -21.57 7.17 -1.75
C PHE A 155 -20.78 8.46 -2.01
N LYS A 156 -21.04 9.14 -3.12
CA LYS A 156 -20.42 10.41 -3.47
C LYS A 156 -20.69 11.51 -2.44
N MET A 157 -21.85 11.50 -1.84
CA MET A 157 -22.21 12.42 -0.74
C MET A 157 -21.31 12.17 0.50
N PHE A 158 -21.14 10.90 0.90
CA PHE A 158 -20.27 10.55 2.04
C PHE A 158 -18.81 10.85 1.75
N GLU A 159 -18.33 10.53 0.56
CA GLU A 159 -16.98 10.88 0.10
C GLU A 159 -16.74 12.40 0.20
N ARG A 160 -17.63 13.20 -0.38
CA ARG A 160 -17.52 14.67 -0.31
C ARG A 160 -17.54 15.20 1.11
N PHE A 161 -18.40 14.63 1.96
CA PHE A 161 -18.42 14.99 3.37
C PHE A 161 -17.10 14.64 4.05
N GLN A 162 -16.58 13.44 3.87
CA GLN A 162 -15.29 13.03 4.45
C GLN A 162 -14.16 13.99 4.01
N TYR A 163 -14.08 14.31 2.72
CA TYR A 163 -13.08 15.24 2.21
C TYR A 163 -13.27 16.66 2.77
N SER A 164 -14.52 17.08 2.99
CA SER A 164 -14.82 18.40 3.56
C SER A 164 -14.36 18.55 5.02
N VAL A 165 -14.21 17.48 5.75
CA VAL A 165 -13.71 17.48 7.13
C VAL A 165 -12.20 17.67 7.18
N ALA A 166 -11.45 17.23 6.17
CA ALA A 166 -9.99 17.32 6.11
C ALA A 166 -9.49 18.77 5.94
N ASN A 167 -8.41 19.13 6.62
CA ASN A 167 -7.60 20.30 6.28
C ASN A 167 -6.56 19.93 5.22
N CYS A 168 -5.95 18.76 5.37
CA CYS A 168 -4.99 18.19 4.42
C CYS A 168 -5.49 16.84 3.94
N ILE A 169 -5.25 16.53 2.65
CA ILE A 169 -5.55 15.23 2.02
C ILE A 169 -4.28 14.74 1.37
N GLY A 170 -3.73 13.61 1.85
CA GLY A 170 -2.61 12.91 1.24
C GLY A 170 -3.12 11.79 0.34
N VAL A 171 -2.97 11.96 -0.98
CA VAL A 171 -3.29 10.95 -1.99
C VAL A 171 -2.09 10.06 -2.28
N GLN A 172 -2.30 8.86 -2.82
CA GLN A 172 -1.24 7.86 -2.94
C GLN A 172 -0.28 8.13 -4.11
N ALA A 173 -0.71 8.80 -5.17
CA ALA A 173 0.04 8.97 -6.41
C ALA A 173 -0.28 10.30 -7.09
N LEU A 174 0.61 10.80 -7.96
CA LEU A 174 0.43 12.06 -8.68
C LEU A 174 -0.85 12.08 -9.52
N GLY A 175 -1.12 10.99 -10.25
CA GLY A 175 -2.34 10.86 -11.05
C GLY A 175 -3.63 10.98 -10.24
N ASN A 176 -3.58 10.73 -8.93
CA ASN A 176 -4.75 10.92 -8.07
C ASN A 176 -5.07 12.40 -7.78
N LEU A 177 -4.11 13.32 -7.99
CA LEU A 177 -4.35 14.75 -7.84
C LEU A 177 -5.34 15.29 -8.88
N ASP A 178 -5.35 14.71 -10.07
CA ASP A 178 -6.26 15.12 -11.15
C ASP A 178 -7.73 14.97 -10.78
N TYR A 179 -8.04 13.98 -9.95
CA TYR A 179 -9.39 13.80 -9.41
C TYR A 179 -9.89 15.02 -8.64
N PHE A 180 -9.01 15.74 -7.97
CA PHE A 180 -9.34 16.90 -7.15
C PHE A 180 -9.38 18.21 -7.93
N LYS A 181 -8.88 18.26 -9.16
CA LYS A 181 -8.90 19.49 -9.99
C LYS A 181 -10.31 20.02 -10.22
N SER A 182 -11.29 19.13 -10.35
CA SER A 182 -12.70 19.47 -10.55
C SER A 182 -13.50 19.61 -9.25
N TRP A 183 -12.90 19.36 -8.10
CA TRP A 183 -13.61 19.43 -6.82
C TRP A 183 -13.55 20.86 -6.25
N SER A 184 -14.72 21.52 -6.13
CA SER A 184 -14.82 22.89 -5.62
C SER A 184 -14.29 23.08 -4.19
N GLY A 185 -14.22 22.01 -3.40
CA GLY A 185 -13.64 22.04 -2.06
C GLY A 185 -12.11 22.05 -1.99
N SER A 186 -11.41 21.82 -3.11
CA SER A 186 -9.95 21.76 -3.16
C SER A 186 -9.27 23.08 -2.81
N ALA A 187 -9.86 24.22 -3.20
CA ALA A 187 -9.31 25.56 -2.97
C ALA A 187 -9.06 25.93 -1.50
N HIS A 188 -9.72 25.25 -0.58
CA HIS A 188 -9.63 25.51 0.87
C HIS A 188 -8.86 24.42 1.63
N ARG A 189 -8.17 23.53 0.93
CA ARG A 189 -7.49 22.37 1.52
C ARG A 189 -6.15 22.13 0.85
N LYS A 190 -5.18 21.71 1.65
CA LYS A 190 -3.92 21.22 1.11
C LYS A 190 -4.13 19.81 0.58
N ILE A 191 -3.94 19.59 -0.71
CA ILE A 191 -3.97 18.28 -1.33
C ILE A 191 -2.56 18.00 -1.84
N GLU A 192 -1.99 16.87 -1.40
CA GLU A 192 -0.62 16.52 -1.70
C GLU A 192 -0.46 15.00 -1.93
N VAL A 193 0.63 14.61 -2.56
CA VAL A 193 0.98 13.18 -2.66
C VAL A 193 1.63 12.75 -1.36
N LEU A 194 1.03 11.78 -0.69
CA LEU A 194 1.61 11.07 0.43
C LEU A 194 1.85 9.64 -0.01
N GLN A 195 3.09 9.33 -0.34
CA GLN A 195 3.49 8.00 -0.78
C GLN A 195 3.14 6.91 0.26
N ASN A 196 3.00 5.68 -0.20
CA ASN A 196 2.97 4.54 0.71
C ASN A 196 4.30 4.42 1.44
N TRP A 197 4.27 3.83 2.60
CA TRP A 197 5.48 3.54 3.39
C TRP A 197 5.53 2.07 3.77
N LEU A 198 6.73 1.62 4.04
CA LEU A 198 7.02 0.31 4.56
C LEU A 198 8.15 0.42 5.59
N THR A 199 7.95 -0.14 6.76
CA THR A 199 9.03 -0.22 7.75
C THR A 199 10.02 -1.31 7.34
N PRO A 200 11.34 -1.03 7.33
CA PRO A 200 12.33 -2.03 7.03
C PRO A 200 12.24 -3.20 8.00
N LYS A 201 12.29 -4.41 7.48
CA LYS A 201 12.38 -5.64 8.26
C LYS A 201 13.80 -6.14 8.30
N SER A 202 14.24 -6.64 9.44
CA SER A 202 15.52 -7.32 9.56
C SER A 202 15.53 -8.60 8.73
N LEU A 203 16.70 -8.99 8.24
CA LEU A 203 16.88 -10.29 7.63
C LEU A 203 16.59 -11.37 8.67
N SER A 204 15.62 -12.22 8.37
CA SER A 204 15.26 -13.40 9.16
C SER A 204 15.65 -14.67 8.42
N HIS A 205 15.55 -15.80 9.10
CA HIS A 205 15.66 -17.10 8.47
C HIS A 205 14.64 -17.21 7.33
N CYS A 206 15.06 -17.75 6.19
CA CYS A 206 14.23 -17.95 5.02
C CYS A 206 14.09 -19.46 4.73
N SER A 207 12.85 -19.94 4.61
CA SER A 207 12.55 -21.34 4.27
C SER A 207 12.87 -21.67 2.79
N VAL A 208 12.91 -20.66 1.92
CA VAL A 208 13.26 -20.82 0.51
C VAL A 208 14.74 -20.54 0.29
N SER A 209 15.48 -21.56 -0.15
CA SER A 209 16.89 -21.43 -0.54
C SER A 209 17.05 -21.66 -2.04
N ILE A 210 17.61 -20.68 -2.73
CA ILE A 210 17.86 -20.78 -4.18
C ILE A 210 18.91 -21.84 -4.52
N SER A 211 19.81 -22.16 -3.59
CA SER A 211 20.82 -23.20 -3.81
C SER A 211 20.23 -24.61 -4.05
N GLY A 212 19.00 -24.86 -3.61
CA GLY A 212 18.27 -26.10 -3.85
C GLY A 212 17.35 -26.09 -5.09
N LEU A 213 17.32 -24.99 -5.86
CA LEU A 213 16.40 -24.87 -6.99
C LEU A 213 17.11 -25.07 -8.35
N PRO A 214 16.39 -25.50 -9.39
CA PRO A 214 16.96 -25.70 -10.75
C PRO A 214 17.54 -24.45 -11.39
N ILE A 215 17.31 -23.27 -10.80
CA ILE A 215 17.80 -21.97 -11.27
C ILE A 215 19.00 -21.45 -10.47
N VAL A 216 19.65 -22.33 -9.69
CA VAL A 216 20.87 -22.00 -8.95
C VAL A 216 21.98 -21.49 -9.90
N ASN A 217 22.82 -20.59 -9.42
CA ASN A 217 23.90 -19.94 -10.17
C ASN A 217 23.43 -19.03 -11.34
N ARG A 218 22.15 -18.69 -11.41
CA ARG A 218 21.60 -17.76 -12.39
C ARG A 218 21.35 -16.38 -11.76
N LYS A 219 21.19 -15.37 -12.59
CA LYS A 219 20.64 -14.08 -12.16
C LYS A 219 19.14 -14.24 -11.96
N ILE A 220 18.70 -14.12 -10.71
CA ILE A 220 17.31 -14.42 -10.33
C ILE A 220 16.44 -13.18 -10.41
N PHE A 221 15.40 -13.27 -11.23
CA PHE A 221 14.28 -12.36 -11.30
C PHE A 221 13.18 -12.88 -10.39
N VAL A 222 12.76 -12.12 -9.37
CA VAL A 222 11.82 -12.60 -8.34
C VAL A 222 10.50 -11.84 -8.36
N TYR A 223 9.43 -12.60 -8.28
CA TYR A 223 8.11 -12.09 -7.93
C TYR A 223 7.64 -12.75 -6.64
N ALA A 224 7.31 -11.94 -5.63
CA ALA A 224 6.74 -12.46 -4.39
C ALA A 224 5.41 -11.77 -4.04
N GLY A 225 4.35 -12.54 -3.86
CA GLY A 225 3.03 -12.05 -3.46
C GLY A 225 1.86 -12.70 -4.16
N ASN A 226 0.71 -12.01 -4.17
CA ASN A 226 -0.50 -12.53 -4.80
C ASN A 226 -0.34 -12.65 -6.32
N MET A 227 -0.71 -13.80 -6.88
CA MET A 227 -0.73 -14.10 -8.31
C MET A 227 -2.20 -14.22 -8.77
N GLY A 228 -2.78 -13.08 -9.08
CA GLY A 228 -4.17 -13.00 -9.55
C GLY A 228 -4.30 -12.07 -10.75
N ILE A 229 -5.51 -11.91 -11.25
CA ILE A 229 -5.83 -11.24 -12.51
C ILE A 229 -5.23 -9.82 -12.60
N ALA A 230 -5.27 -9.06 -11.50
CA ALA A 230 -4.82 -7.66 -11.50
C ALA A 230 -3.29 -7.49 -11.62
N GLN A 231 -2.52 -8.54 -11.45
CA GLN A 231 -1.06 -8.52 -11.39
C GLN A 231 -0.36 -8.75 -12.72
N GLY A 232 -1.10 -8.92 -13.83
CA GLY A 232 -0.51 -9.08 -15.17
C GLY A 232 0.53 -10.20 -15.26
N MET A 233 0.31 -11.32 -14.55
CA MET A 233 1.30 -12.42 -14.44
C MET A 233 1.67 -13.04 -15.78
N GLY A 234 0.77 -13.00 -16.77
CA GLY A 234 1.05 -13.47 -18.15
C GLY A 234 2.21 -12.70 -18.80
N ASP A 235 2.36 -11.40 -18.51
CA ASP A 235 3.45 -10.58 -19.03
C ASP A 235 4.82 -11.02 -18.44
N LEU A 236 4.81 -11.50 -17.19
CA LEU A 236 6.02 -12.04 -16.56
C LEU A 236 6.42 -13.39 -17.17
N LEU A 237 5.44 -14.24 -17.54
CA LEU A 237 5.74 -15.47 -18.30
C LEU A 237 6.22 -15.15 -19.71
N LEU A 238 5.70 -14.11 -20.34
CA LEU A 238 6.18 -13.63 -21.64
C LEU A 238 7.64 -13.14 -21.55
N LEU A 239 8.01 -12.43 -20.50
CA LEU A 239 9.40 -12.05 -20.22
C LEU A 239 10.29 -13.28 -20.02
N ALA A 240 9.83 -14.28 -19.25
CA ALA A 240 10.57 -15.53 -19.04
C ALA A 240 10.79 -16.30 -20.36
N GLU A 241 9.78 -16.31 -21.24
CA GLU A 241 9.84 -16.91 -22.58
C GLU A 241 10.84 -16.14 -23.48
N ALA A 242 10.80 -14.81 -23.47
CA ALA A 242 11.74 -13.99 -24.22
C ALA A 242 13.21 -14.22 -23.84
N LEU A 243 13.46 -14.66 -22.61
CA LEU A 243 14.78 -14.93 -22.05
C LEU A 243 15.13 -16.42 -21.94
N LEU A 244 14.36 -17.30 -22.55
CA LEU A 244 14.56 -18.76 -22.46
C LEU A 244 15.93 -19.22 -22.97
N THR A 245 16.49 -18.51 -23.96
CA THR A 245 17.84 -18.79 -24.51
C THR A 245 18.98 -18.28 -23.63
N ARG A 246 18.70 -17.51 -22.57
CA ARG A 246 19.66 -16.98 -21.61
C ARG A 246 19.76 -17.96 -20.43
N SER A 247 20.72 -18.87 -20.52
CA SER A 247 20.95 -19.90 -19.47
C SER A 247 21.40 -19.31 -18.12
N ASP A 248 21.88 -18.07 -18.12
CA ASP A 248 22.33 -17.33 -16.96
C ASP A 248 21.19 -16.59 -16.20
N ILE A 249 19.94 -16.69 -16.68
CA ILE A 249 18.79 -16.03 -16.06
C ILE A 249 17.75 -17.05 -15.58
N GLY A 250 17.21 -16.86 -14.38
CA GLY A 250 16.14 -17.66 -13.79
C GLY A 250 15.03 -16.80 -13.18
N PHE A 251 13.82 -17.33 -13.15
CA PHE A 251 12.64 -16.67 -12.63
C PHE A 251 12.08 -17.44 -11.43
N LEU A 252 11.88 -16.74 -10.33
CA LEU A 252 11.33 -17.27 -9.08
C LEU A 252 9.99 -16.60 -8.76
N PHE A 253 8.93 -17.38 -8.77
CA PHE A 253 7.57 -16.95 -8.41
C PHE A 253 7.20 -17.54 -7.07
N ILE A 254 6.95 -16.68 -6.05
CA ILE A 254 6.58 -17.12 -4.69
C ILE A 254 5.24 -16.50 -4.32
N GLY A 255 4.29 -17.32 -3.88
CA GLY A 255 3.04 -16.80 -3.36
C GLY A 255 1.84 -17.66 -3.63
N ARG A 256 0.68 -17.06 -3.47
CA ARG A 256 -0.63 -17.66 -3.68
C ARG A 256 -1.48 -16.77 -4.59
N GLY A 257 -2.61 -17.29 -5.05
CA GLY A 257 -3.58 -16.54 -5.85
C GLY A 257 -4.42 -17.44 -6.72
N SER A 258 -5.47 -16.85 -7.30
CA SER A 258 -6.41 -17.57 -8.17
C SER A 258 -5.77 -18.15 -9.43
N ASP A 259 -4.66 -17.55 -9.88
CA ASP A 259 -4.09 -17.85 -11.18
C ASP A 259 -2.86 -18.77 -11.10
N VAL A 260 -2.41 -19.17 -9.90
CA VAL A 260 -1.17 -19.96 -9.70
C VAL A 260 -1.15 -21.23 -10.53
N GLU A 261 -2.20 -22.04 -10.47
CA GLU A 261 -2.24 -23.32 -11.21
C GLU A 261 -2.31 -23.11 -12.73
N VAL A 262 -3.02 -22.08 -13.17
CA VAL A 262 -3.08 -21.70 -14.59
C VAL A 262 -1.71 -21.23 -15.07
N LEU A 263 -0.99 -20.45 -14.28
CA LEU A 263 0.35 -19.96 -14.61
C LEU A 263 1.38 -21.10 -14.64
N LYS A 264 1.34 -22.05 -13.72
CA LYS A 264 2.18 -23.25 -13.73
C LYS A 264 1.95 -24.08 -14.99
N LEU A 265 0.68 -24.26 -15.36
CA LEU A 265 0.32 -25.01 -16.59
C LEU A 265 0.77 -24.26 -17.85
N ASP A 266 0.58 -22.95 -17.91
CA ASP A 266 1.01 -22.12 -19.05
C ASP A 266 2.55 -22.12 -19.18
N ALA A 267 3.29 -21.98 -18.09
CA ALA A 267 4.74 -22.10 -18.09
C ALA A 267 5.23 -23.46 -18.61
N LYS A 268 4.57 -24.55 -18.18
CA LYS A 268 4.86 -25.90 -18.68
C LYS A 268 4.57 -26.04 -20.17
N ASN A 269 3.42 -25.55 -20.64
CA ASN A 269 3.02 -25.63 -22.06
C ASN A 269 3.96 -24.83 -22.97
N ARG A 270 4.52 -23.73 -22.49
CA ARG A 270 5.54 -22.93 -23.19
C ARG A 270 6.96 -23.48 -23.03
N GLY A 271 7.17 -24.55 -22.26
CA GLY A 271 8.50 -25.13 -22.00
C GLY A 271 9.44 -24.21 -21.22
N LEU A 272 8.95 -23.41 -20.29
CA LEU A 272 9.74 -22.43 -19.55
C LEU A 272 10.59 -23.09 -18.44
N VAL A 273 11.67 -23.76 -18.83
CA VAL A 273 12.63 -24.42 -17.92
C VAL A 273 13.44 -23.48 -17.06
N ASN A 274 13.33 -22.18 -17.29
CA ASN A 274 13.97 -21.12 -16.51
C ASN A 274 13.06 -20.57 -15.42
N THR A 275 11.89 -21.15 -15.15
CA THR A 275 10.92 -20.70 -14.14
C THR A 275 10.78 -21.69 -13.00
N VAL A 276 10.64 -21.19 -11.77
CA VAL A 276 10.32 -21.97 -10.57
C VAL A 276 9.17 -21.31 -9.83
N PHE A 277 8.19 -22.10 -9.40
CA PHE A 277 7.07 -21.67 -8.57
C PHE A 277 7.20 -22.27 -7.18
N CYS A 278 7.14 -21.43 -6.15
CA CYS A 278 7.11 -21.81 -4.75
C CYS A 278 5.81 -21.34 -4.10
N ASP A 279 5.38 -22.04 -3.08
CA ASP A 279 4.22 -21.68 -2.29
C ASP A 279 4.46 -20.38 -1.49
N GLU A 280 3.38 -19.83 -0.93
CA GLU A 280 3.46 -18.65 -0.08
C GLU A 280 4.30 -18.92 1.17
N ILE A 281 5.15 -17.98 1.52
CA ILE A 281 5.95 -17.99 2.74
C ILE A 281 5.52 -16.84 3.67
N ASN A 282 5.98 -16.85 4.91
CA ASN A 282 5.72 -15.74 5.83
C ASN A 282 6.30 -14.43 5.31
N ALA A 283 5.58 -13.35 5.51
CA ALA A 283 6.01 -12.02 5.07
C ALA A 283 7.35 -11.59 5.70
N ASP A 284 7.72 -12.14 6.84
CA ASP A 284 9.00 -11.84 7.52
C ASP A 284 10.19 -12.56 6.87
N GLU A 285 9.94 -13.61 6.07
CA GLU A 285 10.97 -14.34 5.32
C GLU A 285 11.31 -13.68 3.97
N ILE A 286 10.43 -12.80 3.45
CA ILE A 286 10.59 -12.15 2.15
C ILE A 286 11.94 -11.43 1.99
N PRO A 287 12.45 -10.66 2.99
CA PRO A 287 13.78 -10.05 2.88
C PRO A 287 14.90 -11.07 2.68
N GLY A 288 14.80 -12.26 3.30
CA GLY A 288 15.76 -13.35 3.13
C GLY A 288 15.74 -13.97 1.73
N VAL A 289 14.57 -14.03 1.08
CA VAL A 289 14.46 -14.41 -0.34
C VAL A 289 15.12 -13.35 -1.23
N TYR A 290 14.77 -12.08 -1.03
CA TYR A 290 15.27 -10.98 -1.85
C TYR A 290 16.79 -10.83 -1.77
N ALA A 291 17.38 -11.13 -0.61
CA ALA A 291 18.84 -11.15 -0.45
C ALA A 291 19.57 -12.17 -1.34
N GLN A 292 18.83 -13.20 -1.83
CA GLN A 292 19.36 -14.21 -2.76
C GLN A 292 19.03 -13.90 -4.23
N CYS A 293 18.31 -12.81 -4.51
CA CYS A 293 17.80 -12.44 -5.82
C CYS A 293 18.53 -11.22 -6.40
N HIS A 294 18.26 -10.92 -7.66
CA HIS A 294 18.99 -9.86 -8.40
C HIS A 294 18.06 -8.77 -8.94
N VAL A 295 16.83 -9.11 -9.30
CA VAL A 295 15.85 -8.18 -9.89
C VAL A 295 14.46 -8.48 -9.34
N GLY A 296 13.74 -7.45 -8.88
CA GLY A 296 12.34 -7.54 -8.51
C GLY A 296 11.41 -7.37 -9.72
N LEU A 297 10.38 -8.20 -9.83
CA LEU A 297 9.43 -8.18 -10.93
C LEU A 297 8.14 -7.46 -10.56
N ILE A 298 7.70 -6.55 -11.42
CA ILE A 298 6.41 -5.89 -11.33
C ILE A 298 5.68 -6.03 -12.68
N ALA A 299 4.42 -6.45 -12.65
CA ALA A 299 3.53 -6.36 -13.80
C ALA A 299 2.16 -5.88 -13.35
N LEU A 300 1.48 -5.15 -14.21
CA LEU A 300 0.12 -4.68 -14.02
C LEU A 300 -0.74 -5.11 -15.20
N ASP A 301 -1.92 -5.67 -14.91
CA ASP A 301 -2.89 -6.04 -15.95
C ASP A 301 -3.23 -4.81 -16.80
N VAL A 302 -3.33 -4.97 -18.12
CA VAL A 302 -3.59 -3.89 -19.09
C VAL A 302 -4.88 -3.11 -18.82
N ARG A 303 -5.83 -3.72 -18.13
CA ARG A 303 -7.11 -3.10 -17.76
C ARG A 303 -7.01 -2.20 -16.52
N HIS A 304 -5.89 -2.26 -15.80
CA HIS A 304 -5.70 -1.55 -14.55
C HIS A 304 -5.39 -0.06 -14.80
N LYS A 305 -6.32 0.82 -14.45
CA LYS A 305 -6.21 2.27 -14.68
C LYS A 305 -5.73 3.06 -13.45
N THR A 306 -5.37 2.37 -12.37
CA THR A 306 -4.93 3.08 -11.16
C THR A 306 -3.45 3.47 -11.26
N HIS A 307 -3.12 4.62 -10.69
CA HIS A 307 -1.75 5.15 -10.60
C HIS A 307 -0.99 4.64 -9.36
N ASN A 308 -1.62 3.77 -8.57
CA ASN A 308 -1.07 3.34 -7.29
C ASN A 308 0.22 2.54 -7.46
N ILE A 309 1.24 2.90 -6.69
CA ILE A 309 2.53 2.20 -6.66
C ILE A 309 2.35 0.87 -5.91
N PRO A 310 2.70 -0.29 -6.53
CA PRO A 310 2.57 -1.59 -5.89
C PRO A 310 3.47 -1.70 -4.64
N GLY A 311 2.95 -2.28 -3.56
CA GLY A 311 3.72 -2.47 -2.33
C GLY A 311 5.00 -3.30 -2.49
N LYS A 312 5.05 -4.21 -3.49
CA LYS A 312 6.27 -4.96 -3.85
C LYS A 312 7.43 -4.05 -4.26
N PHE A 313 7.13 -2.93 -4.96
CA PHE A 313 8.15 -1.96 -5.35
C PHE A 313 8.93 -1.47 -4.13
N LEU A 314 8.21 -1.09 -3.08
CA LEU A 314 8.82 -0.64 -1.83
C LEU A 314 9.69 -1.72 -1.20
N SER A 315 9.20 -2.96 -1.18
CA SER A 315 9.92 -4.09 -0.59
C SER A 315 11.20 -4.42 -1.37
N TYR A 316 11.15 -4.35 -2.71
CA TYR A 316 12.34 -4.53 -3.55
C TYR A 316 13.38 -3.45 -3.28
N LEU A 317 12.95 -2.18 -3.30
CA LEU A 317 13.85 -1.06 -3.02
C LEU A 317 14.51 -1.17 -1.65
N GLN A 318 13.76 -1.51 -0.60
CA GLN A 318 14.31 -1.70 0.74
C GLN A 318 15.37 -2.80 0.79
N SER A 319 15.18 -3.85 0.00
CA SER A 319 16.15 -4.95 -0.12
C SER A 319 17.32 -4.62 -1.05
N GLY A 320 17.30 -3.45 -1.69
CA GLY A 320 18.33 -3.02 -2.64
C GLY A 320 18.23 -3.70 -4.00
N LEU A 321 17.06 -4.29 -4.34
CA LEU A 321 16.81 -4.89 -5.63
C LEU A 321 16.30 -3.86 -6.63
N PRO A 322 16.96 -3.69 -7.79
CA PRO A 322 16.37 -2.97 -8.91
C PRO A 322 15.17 -3.74 -9.46
N VAL A 323 14.31 -3.02 -10.17
CA VAL A 323 13.07 -3.60 -10.68
C VAL A 323 13.05 -3.70 -12.20
N MET A 324 12.41 -4.75 -12.72
CA MET A 324 11.91 -4.84 -14.08
C MET A 324 10.39 -4.73 -14.03
N ALA A 325 9.85 -3.62 -14.53
CA ALA A 325 8.44 -3.31 -14.44
C ALA A 325 7.75 -3.28 -15.82
N ILE A 326 6.65 -4.02 -15.96
CA ILE A 326 5.77 -4.02 -17.13
C ILE A 326 4.45 -3.39 -16.67
N ILE A 327 4.21 -2.16 -17.09
CA ILE A 327 3.11 -1.33 -16.56
C ILE A 327 2.23 -0.78 -17.69
N ASN A 328 1.23 -0.01 -17.33
CA ASN A 328 0.35 0.67 -18.29
C ASN A 328 0.80 2.12 -18.48
N ASP A 329 0.44 2.69 -19.63
CA ASP A 329 0.73 4.09 -19.94
C ASP A 329 0.17 5.03 -18.88
N GLY A 330 0.95 6.06 -18.56
CA GLY A 330 0.57 7.09 -17.58
C GLY A 330 0.65 6.65 -16.11
N ASN A 331 1.24 5.48 -15.81
CA ASN A 331 1.46 5.08 -14.43
C ASN A 331 2.68 5.81 -13.83
N ASP A 332 2.50 6.39 -12.66
CA ASP A 332 3.54 7.21 -11.97
C ASP A 332 4.82 6.42 -11.66
N LEU A 333 4.75 5.09 -11.65
CA LEU A 333 5.91 4.23 -11.41
C LEU A 333 6.98 4.38 -12.49
N GLN A 334 6.58 4.76 -13.72
CA GLN A 334 7.53 4.96 -14.82
C GLN A 334 8.52 6.07 -14.47
N SER A 335 8.04 7.27 -14.15
CA SER A 335 8.89 8.41 -13.82
C SER A 335 9.80 8.11 -12.62
N ILE A 336 9.28 7.45 -11.60
CA ILE A 336 10.06 7.11 -10.40
C ILE A 336 11.22 6.16 -10.73
N ILE A 337 10.99 5.11 -11.52
CA ILE A 337 12.03 4.15 -11.89
C ILE A 337 13.10 4.82 -12.75
N GLU A 338 12.69 5.62 -13.74
CA GLU A 338 13.60 6.26 -14.70
C GLU A 338 14.43 7.38 -14.06
N GLU A 339 13.79 8.30 -13.34
CA GLU A 339 14.45 9.46 -12.70
C GLU A 339 15.47 9.01 -11.64
N HIS A 340 15.10 8.02 -10.83
CA HIS A 340 15.99 7.52 -9.77
C HIS A 340 16.92 6.37 -10.23
N ARG A 341 16.77 5.91 -11.47
CA ARG A 341 17.61 4.83 -12.06
C ARG A 341 17.67 3.58 -11.20
N VAL A 342 16.48 3.15 -10.72
CA VAL A 342 16.34 1.99 -9.83
C VAL A 342 15.84 0.74 -10.56
N GLY A 343 15.92 0.72 -11.88
CA GLY A 343 15.50 -0.42 -12.69
C GLY A 343 15.20 -0.06 -14.13
N LYS A 344 14.42 -0.91 -14.78
CA LYS A 344 13.87 -0.70 -16.12
C LYS A 344 12.36 -0.84 -16.09
N VAL A 345 11.70 -0.07 -16.94
CA VAL A 345 10.25 -0.05 -17.04
C VAL A 345 9.81 0.02 -18.50
N THR A 346 8.67 -0.58 -18.81
CA THR A 346 8.11 -0.53 -20.16
C THR A 346 6.60 -0.68 -20.15
N THR A 347 5.96 -0.10 -21.15
CA THR A 347 4.56 -0.35 -21.54
C THR A 347 4.47 -1.26 -22.78
N ASP A 348 5.58 -1.43 -23.51
CA ASP A 348 5.69 -2.33 -24.66
C ASP A 348 5.97 -3.77 -24.20
N ARG A 349 5.02 -4.65 -24.51
CA ARG A 349 5.01 -6.07 -24.14
C ARG A 349 5.59 -6.99 -25.24
N SER A 350 6.22 -6.43 -26.28
CA SER A 350 6.88 -7.26 -27.29
C SER A 350 8.05 -8.03 -26.68
N LYS A 351 8.21 -9.30 -27.07
CA LYS A 351 9.32 -10.14 -26.59
C LYS A 351 10.69 -9.54 -26.86
N GLU A 352 10.83 -8.83 -27.96
CA GLU A 352 12.06 -8.16 -28.35
C GLU A 352 12.42 -7.04 -27.37
N ASN A 353 11.47 -6.15 -27.04
CA ASN A 353 11.67 -5.08 -26.09
C ASN A 353 11.94 -5.62 -24.69
N LEU A 354 11.15 -6.60 -24.22
CA LEU A 354 11.33 -7.23 -22.91
C LEU A 354 12.70 -7.85 -22.76
N ARG A 355 13.18 -8.57 -23.79
CA ARG A 355 14.53 -9.18 -23.82
C ARG A 355 15.62 -8.10 -23.81
N GLY A 356 15.48 -7.05 -24.61
CA GLY A 356 16.44 -5.95 -24.67
C GLY A 356 16.61 -5.25 -23.32
N LEU A 357 15.51 -4.86 -22.69
CA LEU A 357 15.53 -4.18 -21.39
C LEU A 357 16.08 -5.06 -20.26
N ALA A 358 15.70 -6.33 -20.22
CA ALA A 358 16.23 -7.26 -19.22
C ALA A 358 17.74 -7.49 -19.40
N SER A 359 18.23 -7.63 -20.65
CA SER A 359 19.64 -7.74 -20.93
C SER A 359 20.40 -6.48 -20.48
N THR A 360 19.92 -5.29 -20.83
CA THR A 360 20.51 -4.03 -20.37
C THR A 360 20.54 -3.93 -18.85
N LEU A 361 19.47 -4.37 -18.15
CA LEU A 361 19.45 -4.35 -16.68
C LEU A 361 20.51 -5.30 -16.08
N ILE A 362 20.71 -6.47 -16.67
CA ILE A 362 21.74 -7.42 -16.22
C ILE A 362 23.15 -6.85 -16.44
N ASP A 363 23.40 -6.18 -17.59
CA ASP A 363 24.67 -5.54 -17.89
C ASP A 363 24.93 -4.36 -16.93
N ASP A 364 23.89 -3.56 -16.63
CA ASP A 364 23.96 -2.50 -15.62
C ASP A 364 24.30 -3.07 -14.23
N LEU A 365 23.72 -4.21 -13.86
CA LEU A 365 24.02 -4.88 -12.58
C LEU A 365 25.45 -5.43 -12.53
N ALA A 366 25.97 -5.94 -13.63
CA ALA A 366 27.35 -6.42 -13.70
C ALA A 366 28.36 -5.28 -13.52
N SER A 367 28.05 -4.11 -14.07
CA SER A 367 28.93 -2.94 -14.04
C SER A 367 28.78 -2.10 -12.78
N ASN A 368 27.54 -1.89 -12.29
CA ASN A 368 27.20 -0.89 -11.28
C ASN A 368 26.24 -1.42 -10.20
N GLY A 369 26.22 -2.73 -9.95
CA GLY A 369 25.20 -3.35 -9.06
C GLY A 369 25.18 -2.79 -7.64
N ILE A 370 26.34 -2.45 -7.06
CA ILE A 370 26.43 -1.85 -5.72
C ILE A 370 25.76 -0.46 -5.72
N GLU A 371 26.06 0.39 -6.71
CA GLU A 371 25.47 1.73 -6.79
C GLU A 371 23.96 1.70 -7.01
N ILE A 372 23.48 0.75 -7.83
CA ILE A 372 22.05 0.55 -8.04
C ILE A 372 21.37 0.16 -6.72
N SER A 373 21.96 -0.77 -5.98
CA SER A 373 21.44 -1.18 -4.67
C SER A 373 21.41 -0.02 -3.68
N VAL A 374 22.42 0.83 -3.66
CA VAL A 374 22.46 2.03 -2.81
C VAL A 374 21.35 3.01 -3.20
N ARG A 375 21.15 3.25 -4.52
CA ARG A 375 20.04 4.11 -5.00
C ARG A 375 18.68 3.54 -4.61
N CYS A 376 18.47 2.23 -4.76
CA CYS A 376 17.21 1.59 -4.34
C CYS A 376 16.92 1.82 -2.85
N LYS A 377 17.90 1.55 -1.98
CA LYS A 377 17.76 1.76 -0.54
C LYS A 377 17.60 3.23 -0.16
N GLY A 378 18.32 4.13 -0.83
CA GLY A 378 18.18 5.57 -0.67
C GLY A 378 16.76 6.05 -0.98
N LEU A 379 16.24 5.67 -2.15
CA LEU A 379 14.89 6.00 -2.57
C LEU A 379 13.82 5.44 -1.61
N ALA A 380 14.00 4.20 -1.14
CA ALA A 380 13.10 3.60 -0.16
C ALA A 380 13.06 4.41 1.14
N SER A 381 14.21 4.86 1.62
CA SER A 381 14.31 5.67 2.83
C SER A 381 13.72 7.07 2.66
N GLU A 382 13.95 7.70 1.52
CA GLU A 382 13.56 9.08 1.23
C GLU A 382 12.06 9.23 0.98
N LEU A 383 11.47 8.38 0.12
CA LEU A 383 10.07 8.52 -0.32
C LEU A 383 9.12 7.54 0.34
N PHE A 384 9.58 6.35 0.73
CA PHE A 384 8.71 5.23 1.09
C PHE A 384 8.92 4.74 2.53
N SER A 385 9.46 5.59 3.40
CA SER A 385 9.62 5.28 4.82
C SER A 385 8.50 5.88 5.69
N SER A 386 8.21 5.24 6.83
CA SER A 386 7.31 5.82 7.84
C SER A 386 7.81 7.18 8.34
N LYS A 387 9.15 7.38 8.38
CA LYS A 387 9.76 8.66 8.71
C LYS A 387 9.34 9.76 7.74
N ALA A 388 9.50 9.54 6.44
CA ALA A 388 9.10 10.50 5.41
C ALA A 388 7.61 10.84 5.50
N ALA A 389 6.76 9.83 5.72
CA ALA A 389 5.32 10.03 5.88
C ALA A 389 4.98 10.87 7.12
N VAL A 390 5.60 10.61 8.27
CA VAL A 390 5.39 11.38 9.51
C VAL A 390 5.88 12.81 9.36
N ASP A 391 7.08 13.01 8.80
CA ASP A 391 7.65 14.34 8.56
C ASP A 391 6.71 15.17 7.67
N GLN A 392 6.19 14.61 6.59
CA GLN A 392 5.27 15.28 5.67
C GLN A 392 3.92 15.60 6.34
N ILE A 393 3.30 14.64 7.03
CA ILE A 393 2.03 14.83 7.74
C ILE A 393 2.17 15.93 8.79
N THR A 394 3.24 15.89 9.58
CA THR A 394 3.50 16.86 10.63
C THR A 394 3.73 18.27 10.08
N HIS A 395 4.52 18.38 9.00
CA HIS A 395 4.74 19.64 8.31
C HIS A 395 3.42 20.23 7.79
N SER A 396 2.61 19.41 7.13
CA SER A 396 1.33 19.86 6.56
C SER A 396 0.32 20.27 7.62
N LEU A 397 0.22 19.52 8.72
CA LEU A 397 -0.65 19.88 9.84
C LEU A 397 -0.23 21.18 10.54
N ASN A 398 1.09 21.42 10.67
CA ASN A 398 1.59 22.68 11.24
C ASN A 398 1.35 23.89 10.32
N SER A 399 1.31 23.71 8.99
CA SER A 399 1.08 24.80 8.03
C SER A 399 -0.38 25.25 7.93
N VAL A 400 -1.34 24.45 8.44
CA VAL A 400 -2.79 24.75 8.40
C VAL A 400 -3.39 24.99 9.79
N LYS A 401 -2.55 25.09 10.80
CA LYS A 401 -2.91 25.45 12.17
C LYS A 401 -2.96 27.00 12.31
#